data_b4698107198d489ece14de5b290264ae
#
_entry.id   b4698107198d489ece14de5b290264ae
#
_cell.length_a   1.000
_cell.length_b   1.000
_cell.length_c   1.000
_cell.angle_alpha   90.00
_cell.angle_beta   90.00
_cell.angle_gamma   90.00
#
_symmetry.space_group_name_H-M   'P 1'
#
loop_
_entity.id
_entity.type
_entity.pdbx_description
1 polymer ?
#
loop_
_entity_poly.entity_id
_entity_poly.type
_entity_poly.pdbx_seq_one_letter_code
_entity_poly.pdbx_strand_id
1 'polypeptide(L)'
;MEGEQDLLKVSPMKGVMRFGKRGKLSPRYIGPFEVLKRVGEVAYELALPPGLSGVHPVFHVSMLKKYHGDGNYIIRWDSVLLDENLSYEEEPVAILDREVRKLRSRKIAPIKVQLKNRPVEEATWEKEADMRERYLPFSPLFFFL
;
A
#
# COMPACT_ATOMS: atom_id res chain seq x y z
N MET A 1 0.90 -5.34 24.91
CA MET A 1 0.79 -4.97 26.34
C MET A 1 0.72 -3.47 26.48
N GLU A 2 0.08 -2.99 27.49
CA GLU A 2 -0.06 -1.56 27.74
C GLU A 2 1.29 -0.86 27.81
N GLY A 3 1.41 0.31 27.22
CA GLY A 3 2.64 1.08 27.16
C GLY A 3 3.62 0.66 26.08
N GLU A 4 3.39 -0.46 25.41
CA GLU A 4 4.22 -0.88 24.27
C GLU A 4 3.93 -0.04 23.03
N GLN A 5 4.90 -0.02 22.12
CA GLN A 5 4.73 0.60 20.82
C GLN A 5 4.49 -0.52 19.80
N ASP A 6 3.34 -0.48 19.13
CA ASP A 6 2.97 -1.47 18.13
C ASP A 6 2.78 -0.83 16.76
N LEU A 7 3.08 -1.60 15.72
CA LEU A 7 2.78 -1.25 14.35
C LEU A 7 1.42 -1.80 13.97
N LEU A 8 0.68 -1.06 13.17
CA LEU A 8 -0.65 -1.41 12.71
C LEU A 8 -0.60 -1.81 11.24
N LYS A 9 -1.11 -2.99 10.93
CA LYS A 9 -1.14 -3.51 9.58
C LYS A 9 -2.10 -2.72 8.70
N VAL A 10 -1.64 -2.36 7.51
CA VAL A 10 -2.47 -1.71 6.50
C VAL A 10 -2.48 -2.57 5.24
N SER A 11 -3.52 -2.41 4.42
CA SER A 11 -3.73 -3.23 3.22
C SER A 11 -3.47 -2.42 1.96
N PRO A 12 -2.24 -2.46 1.41
CA PRO A 12 -1.94 -1.83 0.15
C PRO A 12 -2.56 -2.63 -1.00
N MET A 13 -3.20 -1.93 -1.93
CA MET A 13 -3.87 -2.51 -3.08
C MET A 13 -3.36 -1.89 -4.36
N LYS A 14 -3.19 -2.68 -5.39
CA LYS A 14 -2.97 -2.14 -6.73
C LYS A 14 -4.24 -1.47 -7.22
N GLY A 15 -4.11 -0.33 -7.89
CA GLY A 15 -5.24 0.44 -8.35
C GLY A 15 -6.08 -0.27 -9.41
N VAL A 16 -5.48 -0.59 -10.55
CA VAL A 16 -6.21 -1.20 -11.67
C VAL A 16 -5.61 -2.56 -12.00
N MET A 17 -6.48 -3.55 -12.13
CA MET A 17 -6.10 -4.88 -12.57
C MET A 17 -6.97 -5.30 -13.74
N ARG A 18 -6.35 -5.49 -14.89
CA ARG A 18 -7.07 -5.79 -16.13
C ARG A 18 -7.77 -7.16 -16.13
N PHE A 19 -7.20 -8.14 -15.49
CA PHE A 19 -7.74 -9.49 -15.48
C PHE A 19 -8.77 -9.74 -14.38
N GLY A 20 -9.47 -8.69 -13.96
CA GLY A 20 -10.50 -8.77 -12.95
C GLY A 20 -9.99 -9.03 -11.53
N LYS A 21 -8.69 -8.96 -11.34
CA LYS A 21 -8.08 -9.18 -10.05
C LYS A 21 -7.44 -7.91 -9.52
N ARG A 22 -7.82 -7.53 -8.32
CA ARG A 22 -7.05 -6.60 -7.52
C ARG A 22 -6.05 -7.41 -6.72
N GLY A 23 -4.77 -7.23 -7.03
CA GLY A 23 -3.73 -7.92 -6.29
C GLY A 23 -3.51 -7.28 -4.93
N LYS A 24 -3.56 -8.08 -3.88
CA LYS A 24 -3.00 -7.66 -2.60
C LYS A 24 -1.49 -7.69 -2.72
N LEU A 25 -0.86 -6.61 -2.33
CA LEU A 25 0.58 -6.51 -2.24
C LEU A 25 1.05 -7.00 -0.86
N SER A 26 2.34 -7.22 -0.70
CA SER A 26 2.87 -7.62 0.60
C SER A 26 2.50 -6.60 1.68
N PRO A 27 2.18 -7.05 2.91
CA PRO A 27 1.72 -6.16 3.96
C PRO A 27 2.68 -5.03 4.26
N ARG A 28 2.12 -3.88 4.62
CA ARG A 28 2.84 -2.74 5.16
C ARG A 28 2.23 -2.38 6.49
N TYR A 29 2.95 -1.58 7.24
CA TYR A 29 2.56 -1.18 8.59
C TYR A 29 2.68 0.32 8.73
N ILE A 30 1.88 0.89 9.61
CA ILE A 30 1.98 2.29 10.02
C ILE A 30 2.24 2.35 11.52
N GLY A 31 2.73 3.46 12.00
CA GLY A 31 3.04 3.65 13.41
C GLY A 31 4.51 3.96 13.61
N PRO A 32 5.07 3.67 14.79
CA PRO A 32 4.42 2.93 15.91
C PRO A 32 3.39 3.77 16.67
N PHE A 33 2.44 3.08 17.28
CA PHE A 33 1.43 3.68 18.15
C PHE A 33 1.48 3.05 19.53
N GLU A 34 1.22 3.85 20.56
CA GLU A 34 1.19 3.34 21.92
C GLU A 34 -0.04 2.47 22.16
N VAL A 35 0.14 1.34 22.81
CA VAL A 35 -0.95 0.49 23.26
C VAL A 35 -1.51 1.07 24.56
N LEU A 36 -2.77 1.50 24.54
CA LEU A 36 -3.41 2.13 25.68
C LEU A 36 -3.98 1.12 26.67
N LYS A 37 -4.67 0.10 26.18
CA LYS A 37 -5.25 -0.94 27.02
C LYS A 37 -5.63 -2.17 26.22
N ARG A 38 -5.78 -3.29 26.93
CA ARG A 38 -6.33 -4.52 26.39
C ARG A 38 -7.85 -4.47 26.42
N VAL A 39 -8.46 -4.89 25.32
CA VAL A 39 -9.93 -4.96 25.18
C VAL A 39 -10.30 -6.40 24.87
N GLY A 40 -10.84 -7.12 25.87
CA GLY A 40 -11.10 -8.53 25.75
C GLY A 40 -9.80 -9.35 25.73
N GLU A 41 -9.82 -10.53 25.12
CA GLU A 41 -8.68 -11.45 25.14
C GLU A 41 -7.70 -11.24 23.98
N VAL A 42 -8.18 -10.72 22.85
CA VAL A 42 -7.42 -10.72 21.59
C VAL A 42 -7.35 -9.35 20.91
N ALA A 43 -7.72 -8.29 21.59
CA ALA A 43 -7.71 -6.95 21.00
C ALA A 43 -7.06 -5.94 21.92
N TYR A 44 -6.53 -4.87 21.31
CA TYR A 44 -5.90 -3.75 22.02
C TYR A 44 -6.38 -2.42 21.45
N GLU A 45 -6.51 -1.44 22.31
CA GLU A 45 -6.77 -0.06 21.92
C GLU A 45 -5.46 0.67 21.73
N LEU A 46 -5.33 1.37 20.61
CA LEU A 46 -4.14 2.15 20.28
C LEU A 46 -4.41 3.65 20.36
N ALA A 47 -3.38 4.40 20.70
CA ALA A 47 -3.40 5.86 20.62
C ALA A 47 -3.17 6.28 19.18
N LEU A 48 -4.25 6.51 18.44
CA LEU A 48 -4.17 6.95 17.04
C LEU A 48 -4.09 8.48 16.96
N PRO A 49 -3.34 9.01 15.96
CA PRO A 49 -3.30 10.45 15.74
C PRO A 49 -4.63 10.99 15.21
N PRO A 50 -4.89 12.30 15.35
CA PRO A 50 -6.14 12.89 14.84
C PRO A 50 -6.43 12.64 13.36
N GLY A 51 -5.40 12.51 12.54
CA GLY A 51 -5.56 12.20 11.13
C GLY A 51 -6.17 10.83 10.84
N LEU A 52 -6.22 9.95 11.84
CA LEU A 52 -6.85 8.63 11.74
C LEU A 52 -8.12 8.55 12.60
N SER A 53 -8.75 9.67 12.88
CA SER A 53 -9.93 9.72 13.75
C SER A 53 -11.15 8.95 13.21
N GLY A 54 -11.20 8.70 11.89
CA GLY A 54 -12.26 7.89 11.29
C GLY A 54 -12.08 6.39 11.47
N VAL A 55 -10.96 5.97 12.03
CA VAL A 55 -10.63 4.56 12.23
C VAL A 55 -10.97 4.18 13.68
N HIS A 56 -11.68 3.06 13.84
CA HIS A 56 -11.98 2.56 15.18
C HIS A 56 -10.66 2.14 15.86
N PRO A 57 -10.37 2.61 17.08
CA PRO A 57 -9.04 2.48 17.69
C PRO A 57 -8.72 1.11 18.30
N VAL A 58 -9.62 0.14 18.23
CA VAL A 58 -9.43 -1.19 18.81
C VAL A 58 -9.15 -2.19 17.71
N PHE A 59 -8.06 -2.95 17.84
CA PHE A 59 -7.59 -3.86 16.80
C PHE A 59 -7.31 -5.24 17.36
N HIS A 60 -7.67 -6.27 16.59
CA HIS A 60 -7.30 -7.64 16.87
C HIS A 60 -5.77 -7.79 16.81
N VAL A 61 -5.22 -8.67 17.66
CA VAL A 61 -3.76 -8.89 17.72
C VAL A 61 -3.14 -9.28 16.38
N SER A 62 -3.91 -9.92 15.48
CA SER A 62 -3.43 -10.27 14.15
C SER A 62 -3.12 -9.05 13.27
N MET A 63 -3.64 -7.89 13.61
CA MET A 63 -3.39 -6.63 12.90
C MET A 63 -2.19 -5.85 13.47
N LEU A 64 -1.58 -6.36 14.53
CA LEU A 64 -0.55 -5.64 15.26
C LEU A 64 0.78 -6.37 15.15
N LYS A 65 1.86 -5.59 15.16
CA LYS A 65 3.21 -6.10 15.21
C LYS A 65 4.02 -5.25 16.16
N LYS A 66 4.72 -5.88 17.09
CA LYS A 66 5.56 -5.16 18.03
C LYS A 66 6.67 -4.41 17.28
N TYR A 67 6.85 -3.13 17.62
CA TYR A 67 7.88 -2.30 17.02
C TYR A 67 9.24 -2.59 17.66
N HIS A 68 10.23 -2.88 16.81
CA HIS A 68 11.59 -3.20 17.24
C HIS A 68 12.63 -2.21 16.70
N GLY A 69 12.19 -1.10 16.13
CA GLY A 69 13.09 -0.10 15.59
C GLY A 69 13.50 -0.30 14.14
N ASP A 70 13.07 -1.38 13.49
CA ASP A 70 13.29 -1.61 12.06
C ASP A 70 12.16 -0.97 11.24
N GLY A 71 12.49 -0.42 10.07
CA GLY A 71 11.55 0.41 9.35
C GLY A 71 11.27 0.08 7.90
N ASN A 72 11.82 -1.01 7.37
CA ASN A 72 11.78 -1.27 5.94
C ASN A 72 10.37 -1.50 5.37
N TYR A 73 9.41 -1.89 6.18
CA TYR A 73 8.04 -2.16 5.78
C TYR A 73 7.04 -1.18 6.41
N ILE A 74 7.55 -0.12 7.03
CA ILE A 74 6.74 0.91 7.67
C ILE A 74 6.57 2.06 6.70
N ILE A 75 5.34 2.51 6.51
CA ILE A 75 5.04 3.72 5.74
C ILE A 75 4.50 4.80 6.68
N ARG A 76 4.67 6.06 6.26
CA ARG A 76 4.09 7.15 7.01
C ARG A 76 2.59 7.17 6.77
N TRP A 77 1.80 7.12 7.85
CA TRP A 77 0.33 7.10 7.74
C TRP A 77 -0.23 8.35 7.07
N ASP A 78 0.50 9.49 7.15
CA ASP A 78 0.10 10.75 6.54
C ASP A 78 0.52 10.88 5.06
N SER A 79 1.24 9.92 4.53
CA SER A 79 1.70 9.92 3.13
C SER A 79 0.75 9.21 2.17
N VAL A 80 -0.26 8.54 2.68
CA VAL A 80 -1.23 7.77 1.90
C VAL A 80 -2.64 8.09 2.37
N LEU A 81 -3.61 7.88 1.49
CA LEU A 81 -5.02 8.07 1.81
C LEU A 81 -5.59 6.74 2.28
N LEU A 82 -5.67 6.57 3.61
CA LEU A 82 -6.22 5.38 4.22
C LEU A 82 -7.72 5.53 4.42
N ASP A 83 -8.46 4.48 4.10
CA ASP A 83 -9.87 4.42 4.40
C ASP A 83 -10.13 3.86 5.81
N GLU A 84 -11.40 3.75 6.20
CA GLU A 84 -11.81 3.24 7.52
C GLU A 84 -11.39 1.78 7.76
N ASN A 85 -11.10 1.05 6.70
CA ASN A 85 -10.65 -0.35 6.76
C ASN A 85 -9.13 -0.47 6.69
N LEU A 86 -8.41 0.64 6.78
CA LEU A 86 -6.95 0.70 6.67
C LEU A 86 -6.44 0.18 5.33
N SER A 87 -7.18 0.42 4.27
CA SER A 87 -6.79 0.11 2.91
C SER A 87 -6.41 1.39 2.17
N TYR A 88 -5.49 1.27 1.22
CA TYR A 88 -5.11 2.38 0.36
C TYR A 88 -4.63 1.86 -0.99
N GLU A 89 -4.71 2.69 -2.01
CA GLU A 89 -4.19 2.36 -3.32
C GLU A 89 -2.73 2.78 -3.43
N GLU A 90 -1.88 1.84 -3.88
CA GLU A 90 -0.51 2.17 -4.22
C GLU A 90 -0.47 2.94 -5.52
N GLU A 91 0.41 3.96 -5.58
CA GLU A 91 0.57 4.81 -6.74
C GLU A 91 1.86 4.51 -7.49
N PRO A 92 1.82 4.46 -8.82
CA PRO A 92 3.04 4.35 -9.59
C PRO A 92 3.81 5.67 -9.55
N VAL A 93 5.14 5.58 -9.41
CA VAL A 93 6.01 6.76 -9.36
C VAL A 93 7.07 6.76 -10.46
N ALA A 94 7.34 5.62 -11.07
CA ALA A 94 8.35 5.54 -12.14
C ALA A 94 8.09 4.37 -13.06
N ILE A 95 8.43 4.54 -14.33
CA ILE A 95 8.52 3.44 -15.29
C ILE A 95 9.98 3.01 -15.33
N LEU A 96 10.25 1.76 -15.00
CA LEU A 96 11.62 1.23 -14.92
C LEU A 96 12.04 0.54 -16.20
N ASP A 97 11.10 -0.02 -16.94
CA ASP A 97 11.37 -0.77 -18.16
C ASP A 97 10.12 -0.83 -19.04
N ARG A 98 10.33 -1.04 -20.32
CA ARG A 98 9.27 -1.18 -21.32
C ARG A 98 9.57 -2.38 -22.18
N GLU A 99 8.53 -3.10 -22.56
CA GLU A 99 8.64 -4.24 -23.43
C GLU A 99 7.49 -4.21 -24.43
N VAL A 100 7.74 -4.68 -25.66
CA VAL A 100 6.68 -4.86 -26.65
C VAL A 100 6.67 -6.32 -27.02
N ARG A 101 5.55 -6.99 -26.82
CA ARG A 101 5.36 -8.38 -27.19
C ARG A 101 4.32 -8.50 -28.30
N LYS A 102 4.68 -9.20 -29.34
CA LYS A 102 3.73 -9.55 -30.40
C LYS A 102 3.14 -10.90 -30.07
N LEU A 103 1.82 -10.93 -29.93
CA LEU A 103 1.08 -12.17 -29.88
C LEU A 103 0.42 -12.41 -31.22
N ARG A 104 -0.12 -13.61 -31.42
CA ARG A 104 -0.71 -14.04 -32.66
C ARG A 104 -1.66 -13.04 -33.33
N SER A 105 -2.49 -12.37 -32.53
CA SER A 105 -3.54 -11.48 -33.03
C SER A 105 -3.43 -10.05 -32.51
N ARG A 106 -2.41 -9.75 -31.70
CA ARG A 106 -2.29 -8.41 -31.07
C ARG A 106 -0.87 -8.17 -30.57
N LYS A 107 -0.60 -6.89 -30.30
CA LYS A 107 0.56 -6.47 -29.55
C LYS A 107 0.15 -6.20 -28.12
N ILE A 108 1.00 -6.51 -27.18
CA ILE A 108 0.90 -6.01 -25.81
C ILE A 108 2.16 -5.22 -25.50
N ALA A 109 2.00 -4.18 -24.70
CA ALA A 109 3.09 -3.29 -24.32
C ALA A 109 3.14 -3.17 -22.80
N PRO A 110 3.73 -4.17 -22.13
CA PRO A 110 3.87 -4.08 -20.67
C PRO A 110 4.96 -3.08 -20.30
N ILE A 111 4.75 -2.42 -19.18
CA ILE A 111 5.73 -1.55 -18.56
C ILE A 111 5.99 -2.04 -17.13
N LYS A 112 7.24 -1.92 -16.70
CA LYS A 112 7.63 -2.24 -15.33
C LYS A 112 7.51 -0.98 -14.50
N VAL A 113 6.70 -1.03 -13.45
CA VAL A 113 6.29 0.13 -12.68
C VAL A 113 6.78 0.01 -11.25
N GLN A 114 7.45 1.04 -10.77
CA GLN A 114 7.76 1.18 -9.35
C GLN A 114 6.60 1.87 -8.64
N LEU A 115 6.15 1.29 -7.53
CA LEU A 115 5.12 1.85 -6.68
C LEU A 115 5.72 2.71 -5.58
N LYS A 116 4.97 3.74 -5.17
CA LYS A 116 5.44 4.82 -4.29
C LYS A 116 6.11 4.37 -3.00
N ASN A 117 5.55 3.40 -2.32
CA ASN A 117 6.03 2.97 -1.01
C ASN A 117 6.78 1.64 -1.06
N ARG A 118 7.34 1.31 -2.23
CA ARG A 118 7.99 0.02 -2.43
C ARG A 118 9.32 0.17 -3.13
N PRO A 119 10.31 -0.67 -2.79
CA PRO A 119 11.59 -0.64 -3.47
C PRO A 119 11.47 -1.17 -4.92
N VAL A 120 12.52 -0.95 -5.69
CA VAL A 120 12.59 -1.37 -7.09
C VAL A 120 12.38 -2.89 -7.24
N GLU A 121 12.83 -3.67 -6.28
CA GLU A 121 12.71 -5.13 -6.29
C GLU A 121 11.26 -5.61 -6.23
N GLU A 122 10.35 -4.76 -5.77
CA GLU A 122 8.91 -5.06 -5.73
C GLU A 122 8.14 -4.42 -6.89
N ALA A 123 8.83 -3.92 -7.91
CA ALA A 123 8.18 -3.35 -9.08
C ALA A 123 7.36 -4.40 -9.82
N THR A 124 6.28 -3.95 -10.46
CA THR A 124 5.32 -4.84 -11.11
C THR A 124 5.22 -4.53 -12.60
N TRP A 125 4.89 -5.56 -13.39
CA TRP A 125 4.61 -5.40 -14.81
C TRP A 125 3.12 -5.14 -15.01
N GLU A 126 2.80 -4.04 -15.69
CA GLU A 126 1.43 -3.61 -15.95
C GLU A 126 1.25 -3.32 -17.44
N LYS A 127 0.02 -3.36 -17.94
CA LYS A 127 -0.27 -2.93 -19.31
C LYS A 127 -0.21 -1.40 -19.39
N GLU A 128 0.54 -0.88 -20.35
CA GLU A 128 0.69 0.56 -20.50
C GLU A 128 -0.65 1.27 -20.71
N ALA A 129 -1.54 0.70 -21.52
CA ALA A 129 -2.85 1.29 -21.77
C ALA A 129 -3.67 1.46 -20.49
N ASP A 130 -3.64 0.46 -19.61
CA ASP A 130 -4.36 0.50 -18.33
C ASP A 130 -3.79 1.57 -17.42
N MET A 131 -2.47 1.68 -17.38
CA MET A 131 -1.79 2.67 -16.55
C MET A 131 -2.05 4.09 -17.05
N ARG A 132 -2.09 4.29 -18.37
CA ARG A 132 -2.42 5.59 -18.95
C ARG A 132 -3.85 6.00 -18.61
N GLU A 133 -4.78 5.07 -18.73
CA GLU A 133 -6.19 5.34 -18.44
C GLU A 133 -6.38 5.73 -16.97
N ARG A 134 -5.69 5.05 -16.07
CA ARG A 134 -5.85 5.24 -14.62
C ARG A 134 -5.10 6.46 -14.08
N TYR A 135 -3.87 6.68 -14.54
CA TYR A 135 -2.95 7.60 -13.87
C TYR A 135 -2.52 8.81 -14.69
N LEU A 136 -2.64 8.77 -16.02
CA LEU A 136 -2.21 9.89 -16.85
C LEU A 136 -2.86 11.23 -16.48
N PRO A 137 -4.13 11.31 -16.11
CA PRO A 137 -4.74 12.58 -15.71
C PRO A 137 -4.11 13.17 -14.45
N PHE A 138 -3.52 12.33 -13.59
CA PHE A 138 -2.95 12.76 -12.31
C PHE A 138 -1.44 12.96 -12.37
N SER A 139 -0.77 12.30 -13.29
CA SER A 139 0.68 12.34 -13.40
C SER A 139 1.13 12.19 -14.86
N PRO A 140 0.87 13.19 -15.71
CA PRO A 140 1.21 13.10 -17.13
C PRO A 140 2.68 12.86 -17.39
N LEU A 141 3.57 13.39 -16.55
CA LEU A 141 5.02 13.22 -16.71
C LEU A 141 5.47 11.78 -16.52
N PHE A 142 4.68 10.95 -15.84
CA PHE A 142 4.98 9.54 -15.64
C PHE A 142 5.22 8.79 -16.96
N PHE A 143 4.49 9.14 -18.02
CA PHE A 143 4.57 8.48 -19.31
C PHE A 143 5.54 9.12 -20.30
N PHE A 144 6.22 10.19 -19.92
CA PHE A 144 7.22 10.85 -20.74
C PHE A 144 8.66 10.52 -20.36
N LEU A 145 8.85 9.72 -19.36
CA LEU A 145 10.19 9.32 -18.87
C LEU A 145 10.77 8.15 -19.66
#